data_352aaf388130ca73839cc4cf9befa21a
#
_entry.id   352aaf388130ca73839cc4cf9befa21a
#
_cell.length_a   1.000
_cell.length_b   1.000
_cell.length_c   1.000
_cell.angle_alpha   90.00
_cell.angle_beta   90.00
_cell.angle_gamma   90.00
#
_symmetry.space_group_name_H-M   'P 1'
#
loop_
_entity.id
_entity.type
_entity.pdbx_description
1 polymer ?
#
loop_
_entity_poly.entity_id
_entity_poly.type
_entity_poly.pdbx_seq_one_letter_code
_entity_poly.pdbx_strand_id
1 'polypeptide(L)'
;DNTSDLRGYFENEAPCAVYAHNSHGFDTFSIIGKEEAYNASKIAMGTNIYELTINKVRYRDTKHLFPMRLAQLGEALGFPKGETPEDYITGNRREVTPEDIEYCYQDCRILVRAINNMESLVAGWIGKDVSQVAIPLTTASMAYRVWSETAWPEHWGWHPKKDPLKWVKGVSCHPKYNLSSKEAYAG
;
A
#
# COMPACT_ATOMS: atom_id res chain seq x y z
N ASP A 1 1.34 28.40 0.24
CA ASP A 1 1.44 27.19 1.06
C ASP A 1 1.69 25.99 0.14
N ASN A 2 2.92 25.43 0.18
CA ASN A 2 3.37 24.38 -0.73
C ASN A 2 2.54 23.07 -0.66
N THR A 3 1.81 22.84 0.43
CA THR A 3 0.98 21.64 0.59
C THR A 3 -0.32 21.73 -0.19
N SER A 4 -0.90 22.92 -0.33
CA SER A 4 -2.09 23.14 -1.17
C SER A 4 -1.77 22.94 -2.65
N ASP A 5 -0.57 23.34 -3.08
CA ASP A 5 -0.10 23.19 -4.46
C ASP A 5 0.12 21.71 -4.81
N LEU A 6 0.71 20.94 -3.90
CA LEU A 6 0.92 19.51 -4.07
C LEU A 6 -0.43 18.74 -4.12
N ARG A 7 -1.37 19.11 -3.28
CA ARG A 7 -2.73 18.56 -3.30
C ARG A 7 -3.42 18.85 -4.63
N GLY A 8 -3.39 20.13 -5.07
CA GLY A 8 -3.97 20.55 -6.36
C GLY A 8 -3.39 19.79 -7.54
N TYR A 9 -2.08 19.51 -7.52
CA TYR A 9 -1.44 18.67 -8.52
C TYR A 9 -2.04 17.25 -8.56
N PHE A 10 -2.16 16.58 -7.42
CA PHE A 10 -2.75 15.22 -7.37
C PHE A 10 -4.23 15.19 -7.80
N GLU A 11 -5.01 16.21 -7.44
CA GLU A 11 -6.42 16.30 -7.83
C GLU A 11 -6.57 16.54 -9.34
N ASN A 12 -5.65 17.24 -9.99
CA ASN A 12 -5.63 17.41 -11.45
C ASN A 12 -5.27 16.12 -12.18
N GLU A 13 -4.44 15.27 -11.58
CA GLU A 13 -4.07 13.95 -12.13
C GLU A 13 -5.09 12.84 -11.79
N ALA A 14 -6.19 13.16 -11.08
CA ALA A 14 -7.18 12.17 -10.66
C ALA A 14 -7.96 11.57 -11.88
N PRO A 15 -8.26 10.26 -11.84
CA PRO A 15 -8.06 9.31 -10.74
C PRO A 15 -6.63 8.76 -10.66
N CYS A 16 -5.96 8.97 -9.55
CA CYS A 16 -4.60 8.49 -9.34
C CYS A 16 -4.40 7.84 -7.95
N ALA A 17 -3.25 7.21 -7.74
CA ALA A 17 -2.84 6.71 -6.44
C ALA A 17 -1.50 7.34 -6.04
N VAL A 18 -1.47 7.93 -4.85
CA VAL A 18 -0.28 8.51 -4.22
C VAL A 18 0.23 7.52 -3.19
N TYR A 19 1.48 7.12 -3.32
CA TYR A 19 2.13 6.19 -2.41
C TYR A 19 3.14 6.93 -1.55
N ALA A 20 3.08 6.70 -0.24
CA ALA A 20 4.10 7.16 0.67
C ALA A 20 4.34 6.12 1.76
N HIS A 21 5.46 6.19 2.49
CA HIS A 21 5.85 5.17 3.45
C HIS A 21 5.65 5.65 4.88
N ASN A 22 4.81 4.96 5.66
CA ASN A 22 4.39 5.35 7.01
C ASN A 22 3.65 6.71 7.03
N SER A 23 2.98 7.03 5.94
CA SER A 23 2.41 8.36 5.69
C SER A 23 1.15 8.66 6.48
N HIS A 24 0.36 7.65 6.85
CA HIS A 24 -0.83 7.84 7.67
C HIS A 24 -0.51 8.20 9.13
N GLY A 25 0.76 8.19 9.51
CA GLY A 25 1.22 8.78 10.77
C GLY A 25 1.41 10.29 10.70
N PHE A 26 1.80 10.85 9.53
CA PHE A 26 2.22 12.24 9.39
C PHE A 26 1.87 12.86 8.04
N ASP A 27 2.48 12.40 6.96
CA ASP A 27 2.53 13.12 5.67
C ASP A 27 1.16 13.29 5.03
N THR A 28 0.34 12.26 5.02
CA THR A 28 -1.00 12.32 4.45
C THR A 28 -1.86 13.39 5.15
N PHE A 29 -1.80 13.45 6.48
CA PHE A 29 -2.55 14.45 7.24
C PHE A 29 -2.03 15.88 7.06
N SER A 30 -0.76 16.03 6.72
CA SER A 30 -0.17 17.33 6.39
C SER A 30 -0.66 17.84 5.04
N ILE A 31 -0.86 16.94 4.07
CA ILE A 31 -1.32 17.28 2.72
C ILE A 31 -2.82 17.57 2.69
N ILE A 32 -3.65 16.72 3.31
CA ILE A 32 -5.11 16.78 3.19
C ILE A 32 -5.82 17.42 4.40
N GLY A 33 -5.12 17.63 5.49
CA GLY A 33 -5.71 18.10 6.75
C GLY A 33 -6.43 17.00 7.54
N LYS A 34 -6.40 17.12 8.86
CA LYS A 34 -6.96 16.09 9.77
C LYS A 34 -8.46 15.95 9.67
N GLU A 35 -9.19 17.06 9.57
CA GLU A 35 -10.64 17.07 9.51
C GLU A 35 -11.14 16.37 8.23
N GLU A 36 -10.56 16.70 7.09
CA GLU A 36 -10.93 16.10 5.81
C GLU A 36 -10.56 14.63 5.75
N ALA A 37 -9.39 14.25 6.28
CA ALA A 37 -8.98 12.85 6.41
C ALA A 37 -9.95 12.05 7.29
N TYR A 38 -10.50 12.66 8.34
CA TYR A 38 -11.49 12.01 9.19
C TYR A 38 -12.77 11.69 8.41
N ASN A 39 -13.22 12.60 7.55
CA ASN A 39 -14.43 12.48 6.74
C ASN A 39 -14.22 11.72 5.42
N ALA A 40 -12.97 11.42 5.04
CA ALA A 40 -12.64 10.72 3.81
C ALA A 40 -13.17 9.29 3.77
N SER A 41 -13.44 8.79 2.57
CA SER A 41 -13.61 7.35 2.36
C SER A 41 -12.29 6.63 2.67
N LYS A 42 -12.35 5.58 3.48
CA LYS A 42 -11.15 4.89 3.96
C LYS A 42 -11.30 3.39 4.01
N ILE A 43 -10.19 2.71 3.75
CA ILE A 43 -10.01 1.29 4.04
C ILE A 43 -9.11 1.23 5.27
N ALA A 44 -9.67 0.77 6.40
CA ALA A 44 -8.96 0.73 7.68
C ALA A 44 -9.38 -0.50 8.49
N MET A 45 -8.50 -0.92 9.41
CA MET A 45 -8.78 -1.95 10.41
C MET A 45 -8.23 -1.49 11.76
N GLY A 46 -9.14 -1.24 12.71
CA GLY A 46 -8.77 -0.59 13.98
C GLY A 46 -8.20 0.81 13.72
N THR A 47 -7.02 1.07 14.24
CA THR A 47 -6.30 2.34 14.05
C THR A 47 -5.44 2.39 12.79
N ASN A 48 -5.29 1.26 12.09
CA ASN A 48 -4.48 1.18 10.88
C ASN A 48 -5.29 1.61 9.66
N ILE A 49 -4.88 2.68 9.02
CA ILE A 49 -5.43 3.16 7.76
C ILE A 49 -4.56 2.63 6.63
N TYR A 50 -5.14 1.93 5.66
CA TYR A 50 -4.45 1.38 4.50
C TYR A 50 -4.58 2.29 3.29
N GLU A 51 -5.74 2.92 3.12
CA GLU A 51 -6.04 3.85 2.02
C GLU A 51 -7.02 4.91 2.49
N LEU A 52 -6.77 6.16 2.09
CA LEU A 52 -7.73 7.26 2.13
C LEU A 52 -8.07 7.69 0.72
N THR A 53 -9.34 7.92 0.43
CA THR A 53 -9.78 8.40 -0.89
C THR A 53 -10.51 9.74 -0.76
N ILE A 54 -9.97 10.75 -1.44
CA ILE A 54 -10.51 12.11 -1.50
C ILE A 54 -10.44 12.58 -2.95
N ASN A 55 -11.52 13.12 -3.49
CA ASN A 55 -11.58 13.68 -4.85
C ASN A 55 -10.99 12.73 -5.93
N LYS A 56 -11.23 11.40 -5.80
CA LYS A 56 -10.70 10.33 -6.64
C LYS A 56 -9.18 10.10 -6.54
N VAL A 57 -8.48 10.81 -5.66
CA VAL A 57 -7.07 10.53 -5.30
C VAL A 57 -7.05 9.50 -4.18
N ARG A 58 -6.30 8.44 -4.36
CA ARG A 58 -6.12 7.37 -3.37
C ARG A 58 -4.76 7.52 -2.70
N TYR A 59 -4.73 7.89 -1.43
CA TYR A 59 -3.52 7.99 -0.63
C TYR A 59 -3.26 6.65 0.07
N ARG A 60 -2.15 5.99 -0.25
CA ARG A 60 -1.82 4.63 0.18
C ARG A 60 -0.55 4.60 0.99
N ASP A 61 -0.59 3.91 2.13
CA ASP A 61 0.58 3.71 2.96
C ASP A 61 1.27 2.40 2.59
N THR A 62 2.49 2.51 2.06
CA THR A 62 3.29 1.36 1.63
C THR A 62 3.88 0.56 2.80
N LYS A 63 3.83 1.06 4.04
CA LYS A 63 4.30 0.32 5.22
C LYS A 63 3.55 -1.00 5.43
N HIS A 64 2.29 -1.07 5.01
CA HIS A 64 1.50 -2.30 5.10
C HIS A 64 1.86 -3.33 4.01
N LEU A 65 2.48 -2.86 2.94
CA LEU A 65 3.00 -3.71 1.87
C LEU A 65 4.47 -4.09 2.12
N PHE A 66 5.25 -3.13 2.64
CA PHE A 66 6.65 -3.30 3.02
C PHE A 66 6.81 -3.01 4.53
N PRO A 67 6.58 -4.00 5.42
CA PRO A 67 6.55 -3.80 6.88
C PRO A 67 7.96 -3.66 7.47
N MET A 68 8.76 -2.75 6.93
CA MET A 68 10.12 -2.45 7.36
C MET A 68 10.37 -0.94 7.28
N ARG A 69 11.52 -0.47 7.75
CA ARG A 69 11.92 0.93 7.59
C ARG A 69 12.34 1.22 6.16
N LEU A 70 12.15 2.44 5.69
CA LEU A 70 12.54 2.84 4.33
C LEU A 70 14.04 2.60 4.05
N ALA A 71 14.91 2.82 5.04
CA ALA A 71 16.33 2.52 4.92
C ALA A 71 16.59 1.03 4.65
N GLN A 72 15.94 0.13 5.38
CA GLN A 72 16.05 -1.32 5.17
C GLN A 72 15.51 -1.74 3.80
N LEU A 73 14.42 -1.10 3.35
CA LEU A 73 13.87 -1.32 2.01
C LEU A 73 14.86 -0.89 0.93
N GLY A 74 15.51 0.26 1.09
CA GLY A 74 16.54 0.76 0.19
C GLY A 74 17.76 -0.18 0.11
N GLU A 75 18.24 -0.67 1.26
CA GLU A 75 19.33 -1.66 1.33
C GLU A 75 18.96 -2.95 0.59
N ALA A 76 17.77 -3.49 0.85
CA ALA A 76 17.28 -4.71 0.19
C ALA A 76 17.16 -4.57 -1.33
N LEU A 77 16.94 -3.35 -1.82
CA LEU A 77 16.86 -3.04 -3.26
C LEU A 77 18.22 -2.72 -3.90
N GLY A 78 19.31 -2.72 -3.13
CA GLY A 78 20.63 -2.26 -3.58
C GLY A 78 20.67 -0.75 -3.89
N PHE A 79 19.78 0.02 -3.26
CA PHE A 79 19.64 1.45 -3.44
C PHE A 79 19.45 2.12 -2.07
N PRO A 80 20.53 2.24 -1.27
CA PRO A 80 20.46 2.68 0.11
C PRO A 80 19.91 4.09 0.24
N LYS A 81 19.22 4.34 1.35
CA LYS A 81 18.74 5.67 1.74
C LYS A 81 19.95 6.57 2.03
N GLY A 82 19.84 7.85 1.64
CA GLY A 82 20.82 8.87 2.01
C GLY A 82 20.88 9.10 3.54
N GLU A 83 21.97 9.69 3.99
CA GLU A 83 22.10 10.09 5.40
C GLU A 83 21.08 11.18 5.73
N THR A 84 20.41 11.04 6.87
CA THR A 84 19.44 12.05 7.31
C THR A 84 20.18 13.32 7.68
N PRO A 85 19.84 14.49 7.11
CA PRO A 85 20.47 15.74 7.47
C PRO A 85 20.39 16.01 8.98
N GLU A 86 21.49 16.47 9.56
CA GLU A 86 21.61 16.66 11.02
C GLU A 86 20.55 17.63 11.59
N ASP A 87 20.18 18.63 10.81
CA ASP A 87 19.15 19.60 11.18
C ASP A 87 17.76 18.99 11.34
N TYR A 88 17.45 17.90 10.62
CA TYR A 88 16.21 17.16 10.82
C TYR A 88 16.21 16.39 12.14
N ILE A 89 17.38 15.94 12.59
CA ILE A 89 17.54 15.22 13.84
C ILE A 89 17.47 16.19 15.02
N THR A 90 18.11 17.36 14.89
CA THR A 90 18.18 18.39 15.94
C THR A 90 16.95 19.28 16.01
N GLY A 91 16.09 19.25 15.00
CA GLY A 91 14.89 20.07 14.90
C GLY A 91 15.18 21.56 14.59
N ASN A 92 16.40 21.87 14.23
CA ASN A 92 16.80 23.23 13.83
C ASN A 92 16.25 23.53 12.43
N ARG A 93 15.24 24.38 12.35
CA ARG A 93 14.66 24.79 11.07
C ARG A 93 15.60 25.79 10.39
N ARG A 94 16.04 25.48 9.18
CA ARG A 94 16.76 26.35 8.27
C ARG A 94 16.05 26.38 6.90
N GLU A 95 16.53 27.21 6.01
CA GLU A 95 16.07 27.19 4.62
C GLU A 95 16.38 25.83 3.96
N VAL A 96 15.48 25.40 3.09
CA VAL A 96 15.63 24.15 2.33
C VAL A 96 16.80 24.28 1.35
N THR A 97 17.73 23.36 1.39
CA THR A 97 18.89 23.32 0.52
C THR A 97 18.71 22.32 -0.62
N PRO A 98 19.54 22.38 -1.68
CA PRO A 98 19.55 21.36 -2.73
C PRO A 98 19.79 19.93 -2.20
N GLU A 99 20.60 19.78 -1.15
CA GLU A 99 20.88 18.51 -0.50
C GLU A 99 19.63 17.93 0.18
N ASP A 100 18.80 18.77 0.78
CA ASP A 100 17.52 18.34 1.37
C ASP A 100 16.57 17.84 0.29
N ILE A 101 16.53 18.52 -0.84
CA ILE A 101 15.72 18.13 -1.99
C ILE A 101 16.20 16.78 -2.53
N GLU A 102 17.50 16.58 -2.71
CA GLU A 102 18.06 15.31 -3.19
C GLU A 102 17.80 14.17 -2.20
N TYR A 103 17.91 14.43 -0.89
CA TYR A 103 17.52 13.46 0.15
C TYR A 103 16.07 13.03 0.01
N CYS A 104 15.13 13.96 -0.17
CA CYS A 104 13.72 13.64 -0.39
C CYS A 104 13.50 12.87 -1.71
N TYR A 105 14.19 13.24 -2.78
CA TYR A 105 14.13 12.51 -4.04
C TYR A 105 14.65 11.08 -3.91
N GLN A 106 15.70 10.86 -3.13
CA GLN A 106 16.23 9.54 -2.87
C GLN A 106 15.17 8.64 -2.19
N ASP A 107 14.47 9.16 -1.17
CA ASP A 107 13.37 8.46 -0.50
C ASP A 107 12.25 8.09 -1.48
N CYS A 108 11.87 9.02 -2.36
CA CYS A 108 10.86 8.76 -3.40
C CYS A 108 11.34 7.69 -4.41
N ARG A 109 12.60 7.73 -4.84
CA ARG A 109 13.17 6.74 -5.77
C ARG A 109 13.18 5.33 -5.19
N ILE A 110 13.46 5.18 -3.88
CA ILE A 110 13.34 3.88 -3.20
C ILE A 110 11.93 3.32 -3.32
N LEU A 111 10.91 4.15 -3.05
CA LEU A 111 9.51 3.73 -3.15
C LEU A 111 9.09 3.37 -4.57
N VAL A 112 9.43 4.19 -5.55
CA VAL A 112 9.15 3.90 -6.96
C VAL A 112 9.76 2.56 -7.38
N ARG A 113 11.02 2.32 -7.00
CA ARG A 113 11.71 1.06 -7.31
C ARG A 113 11.06 -0.13 -6.62
N ALA A 114 10.69 0.01 -5.33
CA ALA A 114 10.01 -1.03 -4.58
C ALA A 114 8.67 -1.41 -5.20
N ILE A 115 7.88 -0.40 -5.58
CA ILE A 115 6.57 -0.58 -6.20
C ILE A 115 6.71 -1.27 -7.57
N ASN A 116 7.59 -0.79 -8.44
CA ASN A 116 7.80 -1.37 -9.77
C ASN A 116 8.30 -2.82 -9.69
N ASN A 117 9.21 -3.12 -8.75
CA ASN A 117 9.66 -4.49 -8.52
C ASN A 117 8.51 -5.38 -8.04
N MET A 118 7.66 -4.88 -7.15
CA MET A 118 6.50 -5.62 -6.65
C MET A 118 5.49 -5.89 -7.76
N GLU A 119 5.18 -4.89 -8.59
CA GLU A 119 4.30 -5.07 -9.77
C GLU A 119 4.84 -6.15 -10.70
N SER A 120 6.12 -6.08 -11.02
CA SER A 120 6.78 -7.05 -11.90
C SER A 120 6.75 -8.46 -11.32
N LEU A 121 7.03 -8.62 -10.01
CA LEU A 121 6.96 -9.91 -9.33
C LEU A 121 5.53 -10.49 -9.34
N VAL A 122 4.55 -9.69 -8.98
CA VAL A 122 3.14 -10.14 -8.97
C VAL A 122 2.69 -10.49 -10.38
N ALA A 123 3.03 -9.68 -11.38
CA ALA A 123 2.73 -9.95 -12.79
C ALA A 123 3.32 -11.29 -13.24
N GLY A 124 4.59 -11.53 -12.93
CA GLY A 124 5.27 -12.80 -13.23
C GLY A 124 4.61 -14.00 -12.56
N TRP A 125 4.22 -13.88 -11.29
CA TRP A 125 3.58 -14.98 -10.55
C TRP A 125 2.19 -15.32 -11.08
N ILE A 126 1.40 -14.32 -11.51
CA ILE A 126 0.03 -14.55 -12.01
C ILE A 126 -0.04 -14.67 -13.55
N GLY A 127 1.10 -14.58 -14.24
CA GLY A 127 1.18 -14.72 -15.70
C GLY A 127 0.45 -13.60 -16.47
N LYS A 128 0.49 -12.36 -15.95
CA LYS A 128 -0.16 -11.19 -16.57
C LYS A 128 0.86 -10.11 -16.94
N ASP A 129 0.45 -9.21 -17.82
CA ASP A 129 1.20 -7.99 -18.08
C ASP A 129 1.20 -7.08 -16.85
N VAL A 130 2.31 -6.35 -16.61
CA VAL A 130 2.46 -5.43 -15.47
C VAL A 130 1.35 -4.37 -15.47
N SER A 131 0.96 -3.87 -16.64
CA SER A 131 -0.12 -2.87 -16.78
C SER A 131 -1.49 -3.36 -16.29
N GLN A 132 -1.67 -4.67 -16.17
CA GLN A 132 -2.91 -5.31 -15.69
C GLN A 132 -2.87 -5.61 -14.18
N VAL A 133 -1.76 -5.32 -13.52
CA VAL A 133 -1.55 -5.60 -12.10
C VAL A 133 -1.80 -4.35 -11.27
N ALA A 134 -2.86 -4.38 -10.46
CA ALA A 134 -3.02 -3.38 -9.41
C ALA A 134 -2.30 -3.85 -8.14
N ILE A 135 -1.47 -3.00 -7.54
CA ILE A 135 -0.81 -3.31 -6.27
C ILE A 135 -1.84 -3.45 -5.15
N PRO A 136 -1.84 -4.56 -4.41
CA PRO A 136 -2.65 -4.73 -3.22
C PRO A 136 -2.23 -3.78 -2.08
N LEU A 137 -3.10 -3.58 -1.10
CA LEU A 137 -2.82 -2.68 0.02
C LEU A 137 -1.91 -3.29 1.08
N THR A 138 -1.85 -4.62 1.15
CA THR A 138 -1.08 -5.34 2.17
C THR A 138 -0.40 -6.57 1.59
N THR A 139 0.65 -7.05 2.26
CA THR A 139 1.33 -8.30 1.92
C THR A 139 0.36 -9.49 1.94
N ALA A 140 -0.56 -9.53 2.91
CA ALA A 140 -1.57 -10.60 3.00
C ALA A 140 -2.54 -10.59 1.82
N SER A 141 -3.01 -9.41 1.40
CA SER A 141 -3.88 -9.29 0.22
C SER A 141 -3.14 -9.62 -1.08
N MET A 142 -1.84 -9.39 -1.14
CA MET A 142 -0.99 -9.80 -2.25
C MET A 142 -0.88 -11.33 -2.33
N ALA A 143 -0.54 -11.98 -1.23
CA ALA A 143 -0.44 -13.43 -1.16
C ALA A 143 -1.77 -14.10 -1.53
N TYR A 144 -2.88 -13.58 -1.00
CA TYR A 144 -4.21 -14.05 -1.35
C TYR A 144 -4.52 -13.89 -2.85
N ARG A 145 -4.16 -12.75 -3.44
CA ARG A 145 -4.35 -12.52 -4.88
C ARG A 145 -3.56 -13.52 -5.73
N VAL A 146 -2.27 -13.68 -5.44
CA VAL A 146 -1.43 -14.64 -6.16
C VAL A 146 -2.03 -16.05 -6.05
N TRP A 147 -2.32 -16.50 -4.83
CA TRP A 147 -2.93 -17.80 -4.60
C TRP A 147 -4.26 -17.97 -5.36
N SER A 148 -5.14 -16.97 -5.29
CA SER A 148 -6.45 -17.06 -5.94
C SER A 148 -6.40 -17.04 -7.47
N GLU A 149 -5.35 -16.51 -8.05
CA GLU A 149 -5.19 -16.45 -9.51
C GLU A 149 -4.36 -17.61 -10.08
N THR A 150 -3.51 -18.24 -9.26
CA THR A 150 -2.58 -19.29 -9.73
C THR A 150 -2.90 -20.67 -9.22
N ALA A 151 -3.33 -20.79 -7.97
CA ALA A 151 -3.49 -22.07 -7.29
C ALA A 151 -4.95 -22.43 -6.98
N TRP A 152 -5.90 -21.55 -7.31
CA TRP A 152 -7.32 -21.84 -7.07
C TRP A 152 -7.81 -22.98 -7.97
N PRO A 153 -8.20 -24.11 -7.44
CA PRO A 153 -8.65 -25.24 -8.26
C PRO A 153 -10.00 -24.95 -8.91
N GLU A 154 -10.07 -25.02 -10.23
CA GLU A 154 -11.30 -24.80 -11.00
C GLU A 154 -12.44 -25.77 -10.59
N HIS A 155 -12.08 -26.98 -10.18
CA HIS A 155 -13.06 -28.01 -9.79
C HIS A 155 -13.76 -27.72 -8.45
N TRP A 156 -13.35 -26.70 -7.69
CA TRP A 156 -14.04 -26.30 -6.46
C TRP A 156 -15.39 -25.64 -6.70
N GLY A 157 -15.68 -25.26 -7.96
CA GLY A 157 -16.99 -24.71 -8.35
C GLY A 157 -17.34 -23.36 -7.72
N TRP A 158 -16.46 -22.80 -6.90
CA TRP A 158 -16.59 -21.50 -6.27
C TRP A 158 -15.27 -20.75 -6.34
N HIS A 159 -15.32 -19.45 -6.56
CA HIS A 159 -14.13 -18.59 -6.62
C HIS A 159 -14.33 -17.39 -5.70
N PRO A 160 -13.37 -17.06 -4.79
CA PRO A 160 -13.55 -16.03 -3.77
C PRO A 160 -13.84 -14.64 -4.34
N LYS A 161 -13.33 -14.31 -5.52
CA LYS A 161 -13.63 -13.04 -6.21
C LYS A 161 -15.03 -13.00 -6.83
N LYS A 162 -15.59 -14.16 -7.19
CA LYS A 162 -16.93 -14.27 -7.79
C LYS A 162 -18.04 -14.43 -6.75
N ASP A 163 -17.69 -15.07 -5.64
CA ASP A 163 -18.64 -15.42 -4.57
C ASP A 163 -18.11 -15.03 -3.17
N PRO A 164 -17.82 -13.74 -2.90
CA PRO A 164 -17.20 -13.31 -1.64
C PRO A 164 -18.05 -13.59 -0.41
N LEU A 165 -19.37 -13.66 -0.55
CA LEU A 165 -20.30 -13.94 0.56
C LEU A 165 -20.21 -15.37 1.08
N LYS A 166 -19.79 -16.33 0.25
CA LYS A 166 -19.58 -17.71 0.70
C LYS A 166 -18.39 -17.80 1.65
N TRP A 167 -17.35 -17.01 1.42
CA TRP A 167 -16.21 -16.91 2.30
C TRP A 167 -16.57 -16.35 3.68
N VAL A 168 -17.31 -15.23 3.70
CA VAL A 168 -17.73 -14.57 4.94
C VAL A 168 -18.61 -15.46 5.81
N LYS A 169 -19.40 -16.36 5.21
CA LYS A 169 -20.27 -17.31 5.94
C LYS A 169 -19.51 -18.52 6.49
N GLY A 170 -18.18 -18.61 6.34
CA GLY A 170 -17.38 -19.73 6.85
C GLY A 170 -17.73 -21.08 6.23
N VAL A 171 -18.37 -21.07 5.06
CA VAL A 171 -18.69 -22.32 4.35
C VAL A 171 -17.43 -22.78 3.65
N SER A 172 -16.92 -23.96 4.03
CA SER A 172 -15.86 -24.62 3.30
C SER A 172 -16.31 -24.86 1.85
N CYS A 173 -15.56 -24.33 0.92
CA CYS A 173 -15.82 -24.52 -0.51
C CYS A 173 -15.30 -25.88 -1.03
N HIS A 174 -14.55 -26.61 -0.21
CA HIS A 174 -14.03 -27.92 -0.60
C HIS A 174 -14.90 -29.05 -0.03
N PRO A 175 -15.39 -29.98 -0.85
CA PRO A 175 -16.27 -31.05 -0.41
C PRO A 175 -15.71 -31.94 0.74
N LYS A 176 -14.36 -32.03 0.83
CA LYS A 176 -13.66 -32.80 1.86
C LYS A 176 -13.39 -32.01 3.15
N TYR A 177 -13.51 -30.68 3.14
CA TYR A 177 -13.14 -29.82 4.28
C TYR A 177 -14.31 -28.91 4.66
N ASN A 178 -15.46 -29.52 4.91
CA ASN A 178 -16.64 -28.79 5.37
C ASN A 178 -16.50 -28.45 6.85
N LEU A 179 -15.49 -27.64 7.19
CA LEU A 179 -15.28 -27.15 8.54
C LEU A 179 -16.34 -26.08 8.87
N SER A 180 -17.01 -26.25 10.01
CA SER A 180 -17.88 -25.20 10.53
C SER A 180 -17.05 -23.95 10.87
N SER A 181 -17.67 -22.78 10.84
CA SER A 181 -16.99 -21.52 11.18
C SER A 181 -16.34 -21.52 12.58
N LYS A 182 -16.81 -22.38 13.48
CA LYS A 182 -16.24 -22.56 14.83
C LYS A 182 -14.93 -23.33 14.81
N GLU A 183 -14.76 -24.29 13.90
CA GLU A 183 -13.53 -25.09 13.79
C GLU A 183 -12.42 -24.34 13.05
N ALA A 184 -12.77 -23.42 12.16
CA ALA A 184 -11.79 -22.59 11.44
C ALA A 184 -11.06 -21.56 12.33
N TYR A 185 -11.62 -21.23 13.51
CA TYR A 185 -11.04 -20.28 14.46
C TYR A 185 -10.42 -20.94 15.71
N ALA A 186 -10.38 -22.26 15.79
CA ALA A 186 -9.86 -23.02 16.93
C ALA A 186 -8.40 -23.51 16.74
N GLY A 187 -7.71 -23.06 15.69
CA GLY A 187 -6.32 -23.38 15.38
C GLY A 187 -5.38 -22.21 15.59
#